data_5f439f6fda8801258f1336773c2450be
#
_entry.id   5f439f6fda8801258f1336773c2450be
#
_cell.length_a   1.000
_cell.length_b   1.000
_cell.length_c   1.000
_cell.angle_alpha   90.00
_cell.angle_beta   90.00
_cell.angle_gamma   90.00
#
_symmetry.space_group_name_H-M   'P 1'
#
loop_
_entity.id
_entity.type
_entity.pdbx_description
1 polymer ?
#
loop_
_entity_poly.entity_id
_entity_poly.type
_entity_poly.pdbx_seq_one_letter_code
_entity_poly.pdbx_strand_id
1 'polypeptide(L)'
;ITIEAFMEACNAYYYATRDPLGAAGDFTTAPEISQMFGELIGAALADVWARAGRPEVRYVELGPGRGTLASDALRVMRSAGLDPPVHFVETSETLRAAQKTAVPHAEWHDSIDALPGDKPLLVVANEFLDALPIRQHVGGAERHVVAAGGGLA
;
A
#
# COMPACT_ATOMS: atom_id res chain seq x y z
N ILE A 1 -3.93 -20.02 18.30
CA ILE A 1 -4.63 -19.27 17.24
C ILE A 1 -3.98 -19.58 15.89
N THR A 2 -4.68 -19.40 14.77
CA THR A 2 -4.09 -19.54 13.43
C THR A 2 -2.97 -18.53 13.20
N ILE A 3 -2.03 -18.82 12.28
CA ILE A 3 -1.01 -17.84 11.89
C ILE A 3 -1.66 -16.57 11.34
N GLU A 4 -2.72 -16.72 10.51
CA GLU A 4 -3.51 -15.60 9.99
C GLU A 4 -4.00 -14.66 11.11
N ALA A 5 -4.74 -15.20 12.10
CA ALA A 5 -5.26 -14.40 13.21
C ALA A 5 -4.16 -13.79 14.10
N PHE A 6 -3.01 -14.46 14.23
CA PHE A 6 -1.86 -13.92 14.96
C PHE A 6 -1.24 -12.74 14.20
N MET A 7 -1.01 -12.87 12.88
CA MET A 7 -0.49 -11.80 12.05
C MET A 7 -1.43 -10.58 12.02
N GLU A 8 -2.75 -10.83 11.91
CA GLU A 8 -3.76 -9.76 11.95
C GLU A 8 -3.69 -8.96 13.25
N ALA A 9 -3.63 -9.64 14.40
CA ALA A 9 -3.52 -8.99 15.69
C ALA A 9 -2.20 -8.21 15.85
N CYS A 10 -1.08 -8.77 15.37
CA CYS A 10 0.22 -8.10 15.37
C CYS A 10 0.21 -6.84 14.49
N ASN A 11 -0.31 -6.93 13.28
CA ASN A 11 -0.41 -5.81 12.35
C ASN A 11 -1.31 -4.69 12.92
N ALA A 12 -2.48 -5.05 13.44
CA ALA A 12 -3.40 -4.09 14.05
C ALA A 12 -2.71 -3.31 15.19
N TYR A 13 -1.98 -4.00 16.07
CA TYR A 13 -1.23 -3.36 17.15
C TYR A 13 -0.09 -2.48 16.61
N TYR A 14 0.70 -3.00 15.67
CA TYR A 14 1.91 -2.35 15.17
C TYR A 14 1.59 -1.04 14.44
N TYR A 15 0.68 -1.08 13.46
CA TYR A 15 0.30 0.09 12.67
C TYR A 15 -0.59 1.09 13.40
N ALA A 16 -1.29 0.67 14.48
CA ALA A 16 -2.07 1.60 15.30
C ALA A 16 -1.21 2.38 16.32
N THR A 17 -0.07 1.83 16.74
CA THR A 17 0.71 2.38 17.87
C THR A 17 1.93 3.20 17.45
N ARG A 18 2.39 3.08 16.21
CA ARG A 18 3.58 3.79 15.73
C ARG A 18 3.54 4.02 14.22
N ASP A 19 4.34 4.99 13.75
CA ASP A 19 4.68 5.14 12.33
C ASP A 19 5.95 4.30 12.08
N PRO A 20 5.85 3.18 11.32
CA PRO A 20 6.97 2.27 11.12
C PRO A 20 7.95 2.75 10.05
N LEU A 21 7.63 3.82 9.31
CA LEU A 21 8.35 4.22 8.10
C LEU A 21 9.31 5.39 8.33
N GLY A 22 10.37 5.43 7.51
CA GLY A 22 11.35 6.53 7.46
C GLY A 22 12.50 6.35 8.44
N ALA A 23 13.40 7.37 8.49
CA ALA A 23 14.66 7.31 9.23
C ALA A 23 14.53 7.12 10.76
N ALA A 24 13.35 7.39 11.33
CA ALA A 24 13.03 7.17 12.74
C ALA A 24 12.14 5.93 12.95
N GLY A 25 11.74 5.25 11.89
CA GLY A 25 10.92 4.04 11.93
C GLY A 25 11.75 2.77 11.84
N ASP A 26 11.06 1.63 11.84
CA ASP A 26 11.69 0.31 11.77
C ASP A 26 12.08 -0.08 10.33
N PHE A 27 11.48 0.60 9.31
CA PHE A 27 11.68 0.31 7.89
C PHE A 27 11.97 1.57 7.08
N THR A 28 12.93 1.44 6.16
CA THR A 28 13.18 2.44 5.10
C THR A 28 12.94 1.76 3.76
N THR A 29 11.80 2.06 3.14
CA THR A 29 11.39 1.48 1.86
C THR A 29 11.95 2.27 0.68
N ALA A 30 11.97 1.69 -0.52
CA ALA A 30 12.55 2.32 -1.71
C ALA A 30 12.01 3.74 -2.01
N PRO A 31 10.70 4.03 -1.86
CA PRO A 31 10.17 5.39 -2.01
C PRO A 31 10.76 6.41 -1.03
N GLU A 32 11.11 5.99 0.19
CA GLU A 32 11.69 6.86 1.20
C GLU A 32 13.20 7.11 1.00
N ILE A 33 13.87 6.23 0.22
CA ILE A 33 15.29 6.35 -0.10
C ILE A 33 15.51 7.27 -1.30
N SER A 34 14.67 7.17 -2.33
CA SER A 34 14.89 7.86 -3.61
C SER A 34 13.59 8.22 -4.30
N GLN A 35 13.43 9.50 -4.54
CA GLN A 35 12.37 10.06 -5.39
C GLN A 35 12.34 9.42 -6.79
N MET A 36 13.49 9.00 -7.33
CA MET A 36 13.59 8.36 -8.63
C MET A 36 12.79 7.05 -8.69
N PHE A 37 12.61 6.35 -7.57
CA PHE A 37 11.80 5.13 -7.55
C PHE A 37 10.34 5.42 -7.92
N GLY A 38 9.71 6.39 -7.25
CA GLY A 38 8.34 6.81 -7.58
C GLY A 38 8.23 7.40 -8.98
N GLU A 39 9.23 8.17 -9.43
CA GLU A 39 9.26 8.72 -10.79
C GLU A 39 9.28 7.62 -11.86
N LEU A 40 10.07 6.57 -11.68
CA LEU A 40 10.14 5.44 -12.62
C LEU A 40 8.82 4.66 -12.65
N ILE A 41 8.18 4.45 -11.50
CA ILE A 41 6.85 3.84 -11.44
C ILE A 41 5.83 4.71 -12.18
N GLY A 42 5.83 6.03 -11.94
CA GLY A 42 4.95 6.97 -12.64
C GLY A 42 5.16 6.96 -14.17
N ALA A 43 6.41 6.91 -14.61
CA ALA A 43 6.74 6.82 -16.04
C ALA A 43 6.26 5.50 -16.66
N ALA A 44 6.43 4.37 -15.96
CA ALA A 44 5.95 3.07 -16.41
C ALA A 44 4.42 3.03 -16.52
N LEU A 45 3.71 3.58 -15.53
CA LEU A 45 2.24 3.67 -15.56
C LEU A 45 1.75 4.56 -16.71
N ALA A 46 2.41 5.69 -16.95
CA ALA A 46 2.08 6.58 -18.07
C ALA A 46 2.31 5.92 -19.44
N ASP A 47 3.38 5.11 -19.58
CA ASP A 47 3.65 4.34 -20.79
C ASP A 47 2.58 3.26 -21.03
N VAL A 48 2.22 2.49 -19.99
CA VAL A 48 1.13 1.49 -20.07
C VAL A 48 -0.18 2.16 -20.48
N TRP A 49 -0.54 3.28 -19.84
CA TRP A 49 -1.74 4.04 -20.16
C TRP A 49 -1.74 4.55 -21.60
N ALA A 50 -0.60 5.09 -22.06
CA ALA A 50 -0.49 5.59 -23.43
C ALA A 50 -0.66 4.46 -24.46
N ARG A 51 -0.06 3.30 -24.22
CA ARG A 51 -0.20 2.10 -25.08
C ARG A 51 -1.61 1.51 -25.04
N ALA A 52 -2.33 1.68 -23.93
CA ALA A 52 -3.74 1.27 -23.83
C ALA A 52 -4.71 2.21 -24.55
N GLY A 53 -4.23 3.25 -25.23
CA GLY A 53 -5.07 4.20 -25.96
C GLY A 53 -5.59 5.37 -25.10
N ARG A 54 -4.95 5.63 -23.97
CA ARG A 54 -5.25 6.75 -23.06
C ARG A 54 -6.69 6.75 -22.52
N PRO A 55 -7.21 5.62 -22.00
CA PRO A 55 -8.54 5.58 -21.41
C PRO A 55 -8.63 6.46 -20.18
N GLU A 56 -9.84 6.83 -19.76
CA GLU A 56 -10.06 7.34 -18.42
C GLU A 56 -9.77 6.22 -17.41
N VAL A 57 -8.91 6.50 -16.43
CA VAL A 57 -8.45 5.53 -15.41
C VAL A 57 -8.49 6.14 -14.02
N ARG A 58 -8.33 5.31 -13.00
CA ARG A 58 -8.02 5.73 -11.62
C ARG A 58 -6.64 5.22 -11.22
N TYR A 59 -5.90 6.03 -10.46
CA TYR A 59 -4.73 5.58 -9.74
C TYR A 59 -5.16 5.02 -8.38
N VAL A 60 -4.71 3.83 -8.08
CA VAL A 60 -4.98 3.16 -6.79
C VAL A 60 -3.65 2.73 -6.18
N GLU A 61 -3.42 3.07 -4.92
CA GLU A 61 -2.29 2.54 -4.17
C GLU A 61 -2.77 1.80 -2.92
N LEU A 62 -2.30 0.55 -2.79
CA LEU A 62 -2.61 -0.31 -1.64
C LEU A 62 -1.48 -0.17 -0.63
N GLY A 63 -1.79 0.28 0.58
CA GLY A 63 -0.79 0.54 1.61
C GLY A 63 0.21 1.63 1.21
N PRO A 64 -0.23 2.88 0.91
CA PRO A 64 0.63 3.92 0.34
C PRO A 64 1.68 4.47 1.33
N GLY A 65 1.78 3.93 2.52
CA GLY A 65 2.69 4.40 3.55
C GLY A 65 2.45 5.88 3.86
N ARG A 66 3.46 6.73 3.68
CA ARG A 66 3.32 8.19 3.84
C ARG A 66 2.81 8.91 2.58
N GLY A 67 2.57 8.18 1.49
CA GLY A 67 2.17 8.73 0.20
C GLY A 67 3.32 9.26 -0.66
N THR A 68 4.55 8.98 -0.29
CA THR A 68 5.77 9.44 -0.98
C THR A 68 5.83 8.91 -2.41
N LEU A 69 5.60 7.60 -2.60
CA LEU A 69 5.58 6.98 -3.93
C LEU A 69 4.50 7.62 -4.81
N ALA A 70 3.26 7.72 -4.31
CA ALA A 70 2.17 8.35 -5.06
C ALA A 70 2.49 9.78 -5.47
N SER A 71 3.02 10.59 -4.55
CA SER A 71 3.38 12.00 -4.82
C SER A 71 4.36 12.11 -5.99
N ASP A 72 5.41 11.29 -6.00
CA ASP A 72 6.43 11.29 -7.05
C ASP A 72 5.92 10.71 -8.38
N ALA A 73 5.19 9.59 -8.33
CA ALA A 73 4.59 8.96 -9.50
C ALA A 73 3.59 9.89 -10.19
N LEU A 74 2.67 10.50 -9.45
CA LEU A 74 1.67 11.41 -9.99
C LEU A 74 2.27 12.65 -10.63
N ARG A 75 3.39 13.16 -10.12
CA ARG A 75 4.11 14.28 -10.73
C ARG A 75 4.59 13.94 -12.14
N VAL A 76 5.17 12.74 -12.34
CA VAL A 76 5.62 12.29 -13.66
C VAL A 76 4.43 11.95 -14.56
N MET A 77 3.40 11.31 -14.04
CA MET A 77 2.18 11.00 -14.79
C MET A 77 1.53 12.28 -15.34
N ARG A 78 1.41 13.34 -14.54
CA ARG A 78 0.91 14.65 -14.98
C ARG A 78 1.76 15.25 -16.11
N SER A 79 3.08 15.12 -16.04
CA SER A 79 3.98 15.58 -17.11
C SER A 79 3.75 14.85 -18.43
N ALA A 80 3.26 13.61 -18.38
CA ALA A 80 2.88 12.82 -19.54
C ALA A 80 1.41 13.04 -20.00
N GLY A 81 0.68 13.96 -19.33
CA GLY A 81 -0.72 14.27 -19.62
C GLY A 81 -1.73 13.33 -18.97
N LEU A 82 -1.32 12.55 -17.96
CA LEU A 82 -2.17 11.66 -17.20
C LEU A 82 -2.36 12.21 -15.77
N ASP A 83 -3.57 12.70 -15.45
CA ASP A 83 -3.94 13.20 -14.13
C ASP A 83 -5.22 12.50 -13.63
N PRO A 84 -5.12 11.26 -13.16
CA PRO A 84 -6.26 10.45 -12.75
C PRO A 84 -6.75 10.82 -11.35
N PRO A 85 -8.02 10.57 -11.01
CA PRO A 85 -8.46 10.49 -9.63
C PRO A 85 -7.61 9.49 -8.83
N VAL A 86 -7.27 9.85 -7.59
CA VAL A 86 -6.37 9.08 -6.72
C VAL A 86 -7.15 8.44 -5.60
N HIS A 87 -6.97 7.14 -5.42
CA HIS A 87 -7.60 6.36 -4.36
C HIS A 87 -6.54 5.60 -3.58
N PHE A 88 -6.59 5.70 -2.26
CA PHE A 88 -5.72 4.98 -1.34
C PHE A 88 -6.52 3.95 -0.55
N VAL A 89 -5.99 2.75 -0.43
CA VAL A 89 -6.50 1.73 0.50
C VAL A 89 -5.56 1.71 1.70
N GLU A 90 -6.04 2.28 2.80
CA GLU A 90 -5.27 2.46 4.04
C GLU A 90 -6.21 2.48 5.23
N THR A 91 -5.88 1.75 6.30
CA THR A 91 -6.68 1.68 7.52
C THR A 91 -6.11 2.46 8.69
N SER A 92 -4.81 2.81 8.62
CA SER A 92 -4.14 3.59 9.67
C SER A 92 -4.47 5.08 9.58
N GLU A 93 -5.16 5.62 10.58
CA GLU A 93 -5.44 7.06 10.66
C GLU A 93 -4.16 7.91 10.72
N THR A 94 -3.11 7.40 11.35
CA THR A 94 -1.80 8.07 11.41
C THR A 94 -1.19 8.22 10.02
N LEU A 95 -1.21 7.16 9.21
CA LEU A 95 -0.69 7.21 7.84
C LEU A 95 -1.58 8.04 6.93
N ARG A 96 -2.91 7.96 7.08
CA ARG A 96 -3.85 8.84 6.35
C ARG A 96 -3.55 10.34 6.58
N ALA A 97 -3.17 10.72 7.78
CA ALA A 97 -2.79 12.12 8.07
C ALA A 97 -1.54 12.56 7.29
N ALA A 98 -0.52 11.70 7.18
CA ALA A 98 0.67 11.96 6.37
C ALA A 98 0.32 12.01 4.86
N GLN A 99 -0.48 11.06 4.40
CA GLN A 99 -0.96 10.97 3.01
C GLN A 99 -1.76 12.21 2.58
N LYS A 100 -2.59 12.77 3.47
CA LYS A 100 -3.32 14.04 3.21
C LYS A 100 -2.38 15.21 2.97
N THR A 101 -1.19 15.18 3.55
CA THR A 101 -0.17 16.20 3.30
C THR A 101 0.52 15.99 1.94
N ALA A 102 0.86 14.74 1.61
CA ALA A 102 1.56 14.39 0.38
C ALA A 102 0.65 14.47 -0.86
N VAL A 103 -0.60 13.99 -0.75
CA VAL A 103 -1.58 13.91 -1.84
C VAL A 103 -2.96 14.36 -1.34
N PRO A 104 -3.19 15.67 -1.15
CA PRO A 104 -4.38 16.19 -0.45
C PRO A 104 -5.72 15.95 -1.15
N HIS A 105 -5.70 15.60 -2.44
CA HIS A 105 -6.89 15.33 -3.25
C HIS A 105 -7.21 13.84 -3.42
N ALA A 106 -6.48 12.95 -2.72
CA ALA A 106 -6.79 11.52 -2.71
C ALA A 106 -8.09 11.22 -1.95
N GLU A 107 -8.73 10.12 -2.32
CA GLU A 107 -9.85 9.51 -1.60
C GLU A 107 -9.36 8.26 -0.86
N TRP A 108 -9.82 8.06 0.39
CA TRP A 108 -9.38 6.93 1.24
C TRP A 108 -10.47 5.88 1.38
N HIS A 109 -10.06 4.62 1.33
CA HIS A 109 -10.89 3.44 1.45
C HIS A 109 -10.32 2.50 2.50
N ASP A 110 -11.19 1.76 3.20
CA ASP A 110 -10.78 0.76 4.20
C ASP A 110 -10.47 -0.59 3.58
N SER A 111 -10.93 -0.83 2.34
CA SER A 111 -10.73 -2.09 1.62
C SER A 111 -10.77 -1.90 0.11
N ILE A 112 -10.25 -2.90 -0.62
CA ILE A 112 -10.31 -2.95 -2.08
C ILE A 112 -11.77 -3.00 -2.57
N ASP A 113 -12.66 -3.65 -1.83
CA ASP A 113 -14.08 -3.77 -2.20
C ASP A 113 -14.84 -2.44 -2.17
N ALA A 114 -14.29 -1.43 -1.48
CA ALA A 114 -14.86 -0.09 -1.43
C ALA A 114 -14.42 0.82 -2.59
N LEU A 115 -13.52 0.34 -3.46
CA LEU A 115 -13.06 1.11 -4.61
C LEU A 115 -14.16 1.24 -5.68
N PRO A 116 -14.26 2.40 -6.37
CA PRO A 116 -15.20 2.54 -7.49
C PRO A 116 -14.81 1.63 -8.67
N GLY A 117 -15.76 0.85 -9.16
CA GLY A 117 -15.57 -0.16 -10.22
C GLY A 117 -15.94 0.28 -11.64
N ASP A 118 -16.18 1.57 -11.88
CA ASP A 118 -16.69 2.11 -13.15
C ASP A 118 -15.62 2.41 -14.20
N LYS A 119 -14.32 2.38 -13.82
CA LYS A 119 -13.18 2.67 -14.71
C LYS A 119 -12.04 1.68 -14.50
N PRO A 120 -11.17 1.47 -15.51
CA PRO A 120 -9.93 0.73 -15.31
C PRO A 120 -9.06 1.35 -14.23
N LEU A 121 -8.33 0.49 -13.50
CA LEU A 121 -7.46 0.90 -12.40
C LEU A 121 -5.99 0.74 -12.79
N LEU A 122 -5.18 1.75 -12.46
CA LEU A 122 -3.72 1.65 -12.39
C LEU A 122 -3.37 1.38 -10.92
N VAL A 123 -3.10 0.12 -10.60
CA VAL A 123 -2.90 -0.31 -9.21
C VAL A 123 -1.41 -0.44 -8.90
N VAL A 124 -1.00 0.17 -7.80
CA VAL A 124 0.33 0.01 -7.20
C VAL A 124 0.18 -0.65 -5.83
N ALA A 125 1.03 -1.62 -5.54
CA ALA A 125 1.11 -2.31 -4.26
C ALA A 125 2.60 -2.59 -3.97
N ASN A 126 3.30 -1.59 -3.42
CA ASN A 126 4.73 -1.70 -3.12
C ASN A 126 4.91 -2.19 -1.69
N GLU A 127 5.64 -3.32 -1.51
CA GLU A 127 5.88 -3.92 -0.18
C GLU A 127 4.59 -4.07 0.65
N PHE A 128 3.49 -4.47 0.01
CA PHE A 128 2.17 -4.57 0.63
C PHE A 128 1.77 -6.02 0.93
N LEU A 129 2.03 -6.94 -0.01
CA LEU A 129 1.52 -8.31 0.07
C LEU A 129 2.22 -9.13 1.17
N ASP A 130 3.45 -8.83 1.48
CA ASP A 130 4.26 -9.49 2.52
C ASP A 130 3.78 -9.16 3.95
N ALA A 131 3.09 -8.02 4.13
CA ALA A 131 2.48 -7.65 5.40
C ALA A 131 1.08 -8.25 5.63
N LEU A 132 0.46 -8.84 4.60
CA LEU A 132 -0.90 -9.37 4.74
C LEU A 132 -0.94 -10.65 5.57
N PRO A 133 -1.96 -10.83 6.42
CA PRO A 133 -2.19 -12.09 7.13
C PRO A 133 -2.35 -13.26 6.16
N ILE A 134 -1.65 -14.36 6.43
CA ILE A 134 -1.65 -15.55 5.58
C ILE A 134 -2.16 -16.79 6.32
N ARG A 135 -2.89 -17.64 5.61
CA ARG A 135 -3.19 -19.01 6.05
C ARG A 135 -2.05 -19.92 5.64
N GLN A 136 -1.53 -20.69 6.59
CA GLN A 136 -0.42 -21.58 6.33
C GLN A 136 -0.82 -23.03 6.62
N HIS A 137 -0.61 -23.92 5.64
CA HIS A 137 -0.94 -25.35 5.75
C HIS A 137 0.30 -26.22 5.52
N VAL A 138 0.43 -27.29 6.30
CA VAL A 138 1.45 -28.32 6.14
C VAL A 138 0.79 -29.67 6.22
N GLY A 139 0.94 -30.52 5.21
CA GLY A 139 0.32 -31.83 5.15
C GLY A 139 -1.23 -31.82 5.25
N GLY A 140 -1.87 -30.74 4.79
CA GLY A 140 -3.32 -30.55 4.87
C GLY A 140 -3.83 -29.99 6.21
N ALA A 141 -2.98 -29.84 7.22
CA ALA A 141 -3.33 -29.25 8.50
C ALA A 141 -2.94 -27.77 8.56
N GLU A 142 -3.82 -26.90 9.08
CA GLU A 142 -3.54 -25.50 9.29
C GLU A 142 -2.56 -25.30 10.46
N ARG A 143 -1.55 -24.46 10.28
CA ARG A 143 -0.58 -24.15 11.33
C ARG A 143 -1.13 -23.09 12.31
N HIS A 144 -0.78 -23.26 13.57
CA HIS A 144 -1.18 -22.39 14.66
C HIS A 144 0.03 -21.89 15.43
N VAL A 145 -0.09 -20.70 16.00
CA VAL A 145 0.81 -20.18 17.05
C VAL A 145 0.26 -20.63 18.40
N VAL A 146 1.10 -21.26 19.21
CA VAL A 146 0.74 -21.73 20.56
C VAL A 146 1.71 -21.18 21.61
N ALA A 147 1.25 -20.98 22.82
CA ALA A 147 2.12 -20.65 23.94
C ALA A 147 2.80 -21.95 24.45
N ALA A 148 4.13 -21.95 24.50
CA ALA A 148 4.90 -23.09 24.97
C ALA A 148 6.09 -22.62 25.79
N GLY A 149 6.28 -23.16 27.00
CA GLY A 149 7.46 -22.93 27.83
C GLY A 149 7.79 -21.48 28.16
N GLY A 150 6.80 -20.59 28.22
CA GLY A 150 6.97 -19.16 28.47
C GLY A 150 7.27 -18.32 27.24
N GLY A 151 7.16 -18.88 26.02
CA GLY A 151 7.27 -18.20 24.73
C GLY A 151 6.17 -18.61 23.75
N LEU A 152 6.24 -18.10 22.53
CA LEU A 152 5.41 -18.53 21.41
C LEU A 152 6.17 -19.60 20.58
N ALA A 153 5.44 -20.58 20.07
CA ALA A 153 5.97 -21.63 19.20
C ALA A 153 5.01 -21.89 18.02
#